data_31ec040c88e25dc5197bc19db3422265
#
_entry.id   31ec040c88e25dc5197bc19db3422265
#
_cell.length_a   1.000
_cell.length_b   1.000
_cell.length_c   1.000
_cell.angle_alpha   90.00
_cell.angle_beta   90.00
_cell.angle_gamma   90.00
#
_symmetry.space_group_name_H-M   'P 1'
#
loop_
_entity.id
_entity.type
_entity.pdbx_description
1 polymer ?
#
loop_
_entity_poly.entity_id
_entity_poly.type
_entity_poly.pdbx_seq_one_letter_code
_entity_poly.pdbx_strand_id
1 'polypeptide(L)'
;MPSNRIGRINEEIQRELAALIRTVKDPRVHGLVSVTAVDTTPDLRYAKIYVSVLDKSDVKEVVKGLKSAGGYLRRELGRALSLRYTPELQFVEDDSIDTGAHILSMLRNP
;
A
#
# COMPACT_ATOMS: atom_id res chain seq x y z
N MET A 1 4.99 -22.99 6.95
CA MET A 1 3.77 -22.34 6.42
C MET A 1 4.07 -21.76 5.06
N PRO A 2 3.40 -22.26 4.03
CA PRO A 2 3.69 -21.73 2.68
C PRO A 2 3.38 -20.27 2.52
N SER A 3 2.46 -19.74 3.30
CA SER A 3 2.06 -18.34 3.23
C SER A 3 3.07 -17.36 3.83
N ASN A 4 4.06 -17.87 4.57
CA ASN A 4 5.01 -16.99 5.26
C ASN A 4 5.84 -16.13 4.31
N ARG A 5 6.16 -16.66 3.14
CA ARG A 5 6.94 -15.92 2.16
C ARG A 5 6.20 -14.68 1.68
N ILE A 6 4.93 -14.85 1.30
CA ILE A 6 4.11 -13.73 0.83
C ILE A 6 3.83 -12.74 1.97
N GLY A 7 3.56 -13.26 3.17
CA GLY A 7 3.35 -12.41 4.34
C GLY A 7 4.55 -11.55 4.65
N ARG A 8 5.74 -12.12 4.57
CA ARG A 8 6.99 -11.38 4.80
C ARG A 8 7.19 -10.29 3.74
N ILE A 9 6.93 -10.63 2.47
CA ILE A 9 7.05 -9.67 1.39
C ILE A 9 6.06 -8.52 1.61
N ASN A 10 4.82 -8.84 1.98
CA ASN A 10 3.82 -7.83 2.27
C ASN A 10 4.26 -6.87 3.37
N GLU A 11 4.84 -7.41 4.44
CA GLU A 11 5.32 -6.59 5.54
C GLU A 11 6.48 -5.68 5.12
N GLU A 12 7.41 -6.21 4.34
CA GLU A 12 8.55 -5.43 3.85
C GLU A 12 8.09 -4.32 2.91
N ILE A 13 7.17 -4.64 2.00
CA ILE A 13 6.61 -3.65 1.09
C ILE A 13 5.88 -2.56 1.87
N GLN A 14 5.08 -2.95 2.85
CA GLN A 14 4.34 -1.99 3.66
C GLN A 14 5.28 -1.00 4.35
N ARG A 15 6.33 -1.52 4.96
CA ARG A 15 7.29 -0.70 5.69
C ARG A 15 8.02 0.28 4.77
N GLU A 16 8.52 -0.23 3.65
CA GLU A 16 9.25 0.62 2.71
C GLU A 16 8.36 1.65 2.04
N LEU A 17 7.16 1.26 1.64
CA LEU A 17 6.24 2.21 1.01
C LEU A 17 5.82 3.32 1.97
N ALA A 18 5.65 3.01 3.25
CA ALA A 18 5.31 4.04 4.22
C ALA A 18 6.37 5.15 4.25
N ALA A 19 7.64 4.76 4.11
CA ALA A 19 8.73 5.74 4.03
C ALA A 19 8.80 6.41 2.67
N LEU A 20 8.65 5.66 1.59
CA LEU A 20 8.78 6.19 0.23
C LEU A 20 7.67 7.17 -0.13
N ILE A 21 6.47 6.97 0.37
CA ILE A 21 5.34 7.85 0.10
C ILE A 21 5.66 9.28 0.56
N ARG A 22 6.42 9.41 1.63
CA ARG A 22 6.82 10.73 2.14
C ARG A 22 7.74 11.48 1.17
N THR A 23 8.36 10.78 0.24
CA THR A 23 9.27 11.39 -0.74
C THR A 23 8.54 11.80 -2.02
N VAL A 24 7.28 11.46 -2.16
CA VAL A 24 6.50 11.78 -3.36
C VAL A 24 6.22 13.28 -3.38
N LYS A 25 6.54 13.91 -4.51
CA LYS A 25 6.42 15.36 -4.65
C LYS A 25 5.14 15.82 -5.31
N ASP A 26 4.21 14.92 -5.54
CA ASP A 26 2.91 15.28 -6.10
C ASP A 26 2.08 15.99 -5.04
N PRO A 27 1.59 17.21 -5.30
CA PRO A 27 0.82 17.95 -4.29
C PRO A 27 -0.48 17.28 -3.86
N ARG A 28 -0.97 16.32 -4.64
CA ARG A 28 -2.15 15.54 -4.24
C ARG A 28 -1.84 14.57 -3.10
N VAL A 29 -0.56 14.20 -2.95
CA VAL A 29 -0.12 13.31 -1.87
C VAL A 29 0.34 14.17 -0.72
N HIS A 30 -0.56 14.46 0.19
CA HIS A 30 -0.30 15.35 1.31
C HIS A 30 -1.00 14.83 2.56
N GLY A 31 -0.65 15.42 3.68
CA GLY A 31 -1.23 15.04 4.96
C GLY A 31 -0.67 13.73 5.49
N LEU A 32 -1.34 13.15 6.45
CA LEU A 32 -0.91 11.92 7.08
C LEU A 32 -1.47 10.74 6.30
N VAL A 33 -0.63 10.14 5.47
CA VAL A 33 -0.99 8.98 4.65
C VAL A 33 -0.40 7.73 5.28
N SER A 34 -1.23 6.73 5.48
CA SER A 34 -0.81 5.45 6.07
C SER A 34 -1.05 4.31 5.09
N VAL A 35 -0.08 3.40 4.99
CA VAL A 35 -0.26 2.14 4.29
C VAL A 35 -0.80 1.15 5.33
N THR A 36 -2.06 0.78 5.21
CA THR A 36 -2.72 -0.04 6.22
C THR A 36 -2.57 -1.53 5.97
N ALA A 37 -2.40 -1.92 4.71
CA ALA A 37 -2.21 -3.31 4.35
C ALA A 37 -1.60 -3.43 2.96
N VAL A 38 -0.96 -4.55 2.71
CA VAL A 38 -0.42 -4.91 1.39
C VAL A 38 -0.83 -6.33 1.11
N ASP A 39 -1.35 -6.58 -0.09
CA ASP A 39 -1.77 -7.90 -0.53
C ASP A 39 -1.13 -8.19 -1.88
N THR A 40 -0.08 -9.00 -1.87
CA THR A 40 0.67 -9.37 -3.06
C THR A 40 0.15 -10.68 -3.63
N THR A 41 -0.03 -10.73 -4.94
CA THR A 41 -0.48 -11.96 -5.60
C THR A 41 0.59 -13.06 -5.50
N PRO A 42 0.16 -14.35 -5.51
CA PRO A 42 1.13 -15.45 -5.37
C PRO A 42 2.22 -15.48 -6.44
N ASP A 43 1.93 -14.97 -7.63
CA ASP A 43 2.91 -14.89 -8.72
C ASP A 43 3.80 -13.65 -8.63
N LEU A 44 3.60 -12.82 -7.60
CA LEU A 44 4.36 -11.59 -7.34
C LEU A 44 4.25 -10.54 -8.44
N ARG A 45 3.22 -10.60 -9.26
CA ARG A 45 3.03 -9.62 -10.34
C ARG A 45 2.36 -8.34 -9.87
N TYR A 46 1.47 -8.45 -8.91
CA TYR A 46 0.67 -7.32 -8.44
C TYR A 46 0.67 -7.26 -6.93
N ALA A 47 0.70 -6.06 -6.41
CA ALA A 47 0.53 -5.82 -4.99
C ALA A 47 -0.54 -4.76 -4.81
N LYS A 48 -1.61 -5.10 -4.12
CA LYS A 48 -2.66 -4.16 -3.78
C LYS A 48 -2.26 -3.45 -2.50
N ILE A 49 -2.17 -2.13 -2.58
CA ILE A 49 -1.69 -1.28 -1.50
C ILE A 49 -2.87 -0.51 -0.93
N TYR A 50 -3.26 -0.85 0.28
CA TYR A 50 -4.37 -0.17 0.96
C TYR A 50 -3.84 1.04 1.68
N VAL A 51 -4.40 2.19 1.40
CA VAL A 51 -3.97 3.45 2.01
C VAL A 51 -5.14 4.13 2.72
N SER A 52 -4.80 4.79 3.81
CA SER A 52 -5.74 5.58 4.59
C SER A 52 -5.15 6.97 4.79
N VAL A 53 -6.01 7.97 4.83
CA VAL A 53 -5.61 9.35 5.03
C VAL A 53 -6.38 9.88 6.22
N LEU A 54 -5.71 10.65 7.07
CA LEU A 54 -6.34 11.20 8.27
C LEU A 54 -7.58 12.04 7.91
N ASP A 55 -7.45 12.88 6.89
CA ASP A 55 -8.59 13.64 6.37
C ASP A 55 -9.18 12.87 5.19
N LYS A 56 -10.31 12.23 5.42
CA LYS A 56 -10.95 11.37 4.43
C LYS A 56 -11.44 12.12 3.19
N SER A 57 -11.67 13.42 3.31
CA SER A 57 -12.08 14.21 2.14
C SER A 57 -10.98 14.25 1.07
N ASP A 58 -9.73 14.02 1.46
CA ASP A 58 -8.59 14.06 0.54
C ASP A 58 -8.17 12.71 -0.01
N VAL A 59 -8.78 11.61 0.47
CA VAL A 59 -8.29 10.28 0.15
C VAL A 59 -8.28 9.99 -1.35
N LYS A 60 -9.29 10.44 -2.07
CA LYS A 60 -9.35 10.19 -3.52
C LYS A 60 -8.23 10.89 -4.26
N GLU A 61 -7.92 12.13 -3.87
CA GLU A 61 -6.83 12.89 -4.47
C GLU A 61 -5.49 12.26 -4.14
N VAL A 62 -5.31 11.82 -2.89
CA VAL A 62 -4.09 11.13 -2.48
C VAL A 62 -3.89 9.86 -3.30
N VAL A 63 -4.93 9.06 -3.47
CA VAL A 63 -4.84 7.83 -4.25
C VAL A 63 -4.47 8.13 -5.71
N LYS A 64 -5.05 9.18 -6.30
CA LYS A 64 -4.69 9.59 -7.67
C LYS A 64 -3.21 9.98 -7.76
N GLY A 65 -2.73 10.72 -6.78
CA GLY A 65 -1.32 11.13 -6.74
C GLY A 65 -0.40 9.93 -6.61
N LEU A 66 -0.76 8.96 -5.76
CA LEU A 66 0.02 7.75 -5.60
C LEU A 66 0.03 6.92 -6.88
N LYS A 67 -1.10 6.81 -7.57
CA LYS A 67 -1.14 6.12 -8.85
C LYS A 67 -0.24 6.78 -9.88
N SER A 68 -0.22 8.11 -9.92
CA SER A 68 0.68 8.83 -10.81
C SER A 68 2.15 8.59 -10.46
N ALA A 69 2.45 8.43 -9.19
CA ALA A 69 3.81 8.17 -8.72
C ALA A 69 4.15 6.67 -8.71
N GLY A 70 3.25 5.82 -9.22
CA GLY A 70 3.41 4.37 -9.14
C GLY A 70 4.71 3.85 -9.72
N GLY A 71 5.12 4.38 -10.87
CA GLY A 71 6.38 3.95 -11.50
C GLY A 71 7.59 4.29 -10.65
N TYR A 72 7.61 5.50 -10.12
CA TYR A 72 8.67 5.94 -9.21
C TYR A 72 8.72 5.05 -7.95
N LEU A 73 7.56 4.87 -7.32
CA LEU A 73 7.49 4.07 -6.09
C LEU A 73 7.89 2.62 -6.33
N ARG A 74 7.44 2.05 -7.45
CA ARG A 74 7.81 0.67 -7.82
C ARG A 74 9.31 0.53 -7.99
N ARG A 75 9.93 1.47 -8.68
CA ARG A 75 11.38 1.43 -8.93
C ARG A 75 12.16 1.55 -7.64
N GLU A 76 11.79 2.51 -6.78
CA GLU A 76 12.49 2.71 -5.51
C GLU A 76 12.28 1.54 -4.56
N LEU A 77 11.08 0.96 -4.58
CA LEU A 77 10.78 -0.22 -3.77
C LEU A 77 11.66 -1.40 -4.18
N GLY A 78 11.76 -1.65 -5.48
CA GLY A 78 12.59 -2.73 -5.98
C GLY A 78 14.04 -2.57 -5.59
N ARG A 79 14.50 -1.32 -5.63
CA ARG A 79 15.87 -1.00 -5.26
C ARG A 79 16.10 -1.20 -3.77
N ALA A 80 15.17 -0.71 -2.94
CA ALA A 80 15.29 -0.79 -1.48
C ALA A 80 15.25 -2.23 -0.96
N LEU A 81 14.41 -3.07 -1.56
CA LEU A 81 14.21 -4.45 -1.09
C LEU A 81 15.03 -5.47 -1.90
N SER A 82 15.78 -5.01 -2.90
CA SER A 82 16.57 -5.89 -3.77
C SER A 82 15.72 -7.02 -4.36
N LEU A 83 14.50 -6.68 -4.76
CA LEU A 83 13.58 -7.66 -5.31
C LEU A 83 13.97 -8.01 -6.75
N ARG A 84 13.94 -9.30 -7.06
CA ARG A 84 14.18 -9.78 -8.41
C ARG A 84 13.09 -9.30 -9.36
N TYR A 85 11.86 -9.36 -8.89
CA TYR A 85 10.71 -8.82 -9.59
C TYR A 85 9.95 -7.94 -8.62
N THR A 86 9.71 -6.71 -9.03
CA THR A 86 8.93 -5.79 -8.21
C THR A 86 7.49 -5.81 -8.70
N PRO A 87 6.52 -6.12 -7.84
CA PRO A 87 5.13 -6.15 -8.26
C PRO A 87 4.66 -4.78 -8.73
N GLU A 88 3.68 -4.78 -9.62
CA GLU A 88 2.98 -3.55 -9.97
C GLU A 88 2.13 -3.12 -8.79
N LEU A 89 2.25 -1.87 -8.41
CA LEU A 89 1.56 -1.34 -7.23
C LEU A 89 0.17 -0.84 -7.63
N GLN A 90 -0.86 -1.35 -6.94
CA GLN A 90 -2.24 -0.95 -7.17
C GLN A 90 -2.75 -0.29 -5.90
N PHE A 91 -2.80 1.04 -5.90
CA PHE A 91 -3.22 1.79 -4.73
C PHE A 91 -4.74 1.85 -4.65
N VAL A 92 -5.27 1.51 -3.49
CA VAL A 92 -6.71 1.57 -3.23
C VAL A 92 -6.96 2.19 -1.87
N GLU A 93 -8.10 2.84 -1.75
CA GLU A 93 -8.54 3.41 -0.49
C GLU A 93 -8.92 2.29 0.48
N ASP A 94 -8.42 2.37 1.70
CA ASP A 94 -8.86 1.50 2.78
C ASP A 94 -9.98 2.20 3.54
N ASP A 95 -11.20 1.75 3.33
CA ASP A 95 -12.38 2.32 3.97
C ASP A 95 -12.80 1.54 5.22
N SER A 96 -11.95 0.64 5.69
CA SER A 96 -12.26 -0.21 6.84
C SER A 96 -12.61 0.57 8.10
N ILE A 97 -12.01 1.75 8.25
CA ILE A 97 -12.26 2.60 9.41
C ILE A 97 -13.65 3.22 9.34
N ASP A 98 -14.18 3.42 8.15
CA ASP A 98 -15.50 4.03 7.93
C ASP A 98 -16.65 3.07 8.17
N THR A 99 -16.41 1.79 7.96
CA THR A 99 -17.45 0.78 8.11
C THR A 99 -17.03 -0.20 9.20
N GLY A 100 -17.75 -0.24 10.29
CA GLY A 100 -17.50 -1.24 11.32
C GLY A 100 -17.52 -2.66 10.77
N ALA A 101 -18.19 -2.86 9.64
CA ALA A 101 -18.27 -4.15 8.98
C ALA A 101 -16.91 -4.71 8.62
N HIS A 102 -16.01 -3.86 8.12
CA HIS A 102 -14.67 -4.32 7.75
C HIS A 102 -13.86 -4.74 8.99
N ILE A 103 -13.97 -3.96 10.05
CA ILE A 103 -13.29 -4.29 11.31
C ILE A 103 -13.80 -5.62 11.85
N LEU A 104 -15.10 -5.84 11.81
CA LEU A 104 -15.68 -7.11 12.24
C LEU A 104 -15.20 -8.26 11.37
N SER A 105 -15.08 -8.02 10.08
CA SER A 105 -14.56 -9.04 9.16
C SER A 105 -13.12 -9.40 9.50
N MET A 106 -12.29 -8.41 9.82
CA MET A 106 -10.90 -8.65 10.22
C MET A 106 -10.82 -9.45 11.51
N LEU A 107 -11.71 -9.20 12.45
CA LEU A 107 -11.73 -9.93 13.71
C LEU A 107 -12.18 -11.37 13.54
N ARG A 108 -13.05 -11.64 12.57
CA ARG A 108 -13.48 -13.01 12.27
C ARG A 108 -12.45 -13.80 11.50
N ASN A 109 -11.62 -13.13 10.74
CA ASN A 109 -10.64 -13.77 9.87
C ASN A 109 -9.24 -13.32 10.26
N PRO A 110 -8.77 -13.77 11.40
CA PRO A 110 -7.44 -13.42 11.88
C PRO A 110 -6.33 -14.01 11.03
#